data_815865dd1d5cf822b7c908e2fea6ba92
#
_entry.id   815865dd1d5cf822b7c908e2fea6ba92
#
_cell.length_a   1.000
_cell.length_b   1.000
_cell.length_c   1.000
_cell.angle_alpha   90.00
_cell.angle_beta   90.00
_cell.angle_gamma   90.00
#
_symmetry.space_group_name_H-M   'P 1'
#
loop_
_entity.id
_entity.type
_entity.pdbx_description
1 polymer ?
#
loop_
_entity_poly.entity_id
_entity_poly.type
_entity_poly.pdbx_seq_one_letter_code
_entity_poly.pdbx_strand_id
1 'polypeptide(L)'
;MELIEKDSGKVMITLHRASDTELFDASESILVWSADSKSVAYGFQDSPPGVRVVERGALVCFWNGSGFDKVFLPENLPVPETKFPKGKGGYEKPYGGGVKPLRWLKSGELELSSEDEVMLRGKTYTGVLQFTISFDAQHHASVKKVGKTKTEVSK
;
A
#
# COMPACT_ATOMS: atom_id res chain seq x y z
N MET A 1 -6.97 13.09 -3.96
CA MET A 1 -5.64 12.97 -4.64
C MET A 1 -5.86 12.79 -6.13
N GLU A 2 -5.24 13.60 -6.95
CA GLU A 2 -5.36 13.55 -8.41
C GLU A 2 -3.98 13.70 -9.05
N LEU A 3 -3.76 13.03 -10.18
CA LEU A 3 -2.65 13.32 -11.07
C LEU A 3 -3.13 14.31 -12.13
N ILE A 4 -2.40 15.40 -12.27
CA ILE A 4 -2.75 16.50 -13.16
C ILE A 4 -1.61 16.69 -14.16
N GLU A 5 -1.94 16.85 -15.42
CA GLU A 5 -0.99 17.23 -16.46
C GLU A 5 -0.49 18.65 -16.20
N LYS A 6 0.82 18.83 -16.12
CA LYS A 6 1.44 20.06 -15.64
C LYS A 6 1.09 21.28 -16.51
N ASP A 7 1.12 21.09 -17.83
CA ASP A 7 1.03 22.21 -18.78
C ASP A 7 -0.42 22.62 -19.06
N SER A 8 -1.36 21.70 -19.06
CA SER A 8 -2.78 21.94 -19.36
C SER A 8 -3.67 22.06 -18.13
N GLY A 9 -3.21 21.60 -16.96
CA GLY A 9 -4.03 21.48 -15.77
C GLY A 9 -5.11 20.39 -15.86
N LYS A 10 -5.06 19.55 -16.89
CA LYS A 10 -6.03 18.47 -17.08
C LYS A 10 -5.85 17.39 -16.04
N VAL A 11 -6.92 16.97 -15.38
CA VAL A 11 -6.92 15.80 -14.49
C VAL A 11 -6.76 14.54 -15.33
N MET A 12 -5.64 13.83 -15.12
CA MET A 12 -5.31 12.60 -15.83
C MET A 12 -5.94 11.39 -15.17
N ILE A 13 -6.02 11.40 -13.85
CA ILE A 13 -6.71 10.37 -13.06
C ILE A 13 -6.97 10.87 -11.64
N THR A 14 -8.10 10.49 -11.06
CA THR A 14 -8.38 10.63 -9.64
C THR A 14 -7.95 9.33 -8.93
N LEU A 15 -6.90 9.40 -8.13
CA LEU A 15 -6.36 8.26 -7.38
C LEU A 15 -7.23 7.92 -6.16
N HIS A 16 -7.56 8.94 -5.38
CA HIS A 16 -8.36 8.81 -4.18
C HIS A 16 -9.32 10.00 -4.02
N ARG A 17 -10.56 9.72 -3.65
CA ARG A 17 -11.52 10.72 -3.16
C ARG A 17 -11.79 10.40 -1.69
N ALA A 18 -11.43 11.29 -0.82
CA ALA A 18 -11.88 11.20 0.57
C ALA A 18 -13.42 11.25 0.58
N SER A 19 -14.05 10.32 1.26
CA SER A 19 -15.45 10.45 1.63
C SER A 19 -15.54 11.30 2.89
N ASP A 20 -16.70 11.92 3.14
CA ASP A 20 -16.94 12.71 4.37
C ASP A 20 -16.83 11.86 5.65
N THR A 21 -16.68 10.55 5.51
CA THR A 21 -16.62 9.57 6.59
C THR A 21 -15.23 8.96 6.79
N GLU A 22 -14.23 9.35 5.98
CA GLU A 22 -12.87 8.82 6.07
C GLU A 22 -11.88 9.90 6.47
N LEU A 23 -11.02 9.60 7.44
CA LEU A 23 -9.87 10.42 7.77
C LEU A 23 -8.71 10.02 6.86
N PHE A 24 -8.64 10.65 5.70
CA PHE A 24 -7.53 10.49 4.76
C PHE A 24 -6.33 11.32 5.23
N ASP A 25 -5.22 10.64 5.49
CA ASP A 25 -3.96 11.31 5.80
C ASP A 25 -3.10 11.45 4.54
N ALA A 26 -3.11 12.62 3.94
CA ALA A 26 -2.33 12.91 2.74
C ALA A 26 -0.81 12.84 3.00
N SER A 27 -0.35 13.03 4.25
CA SER A 27 1.07 12.99 4.60
C SER A 27 1.65 11.59 4.53
N GLU A 28 0.81 10.57 4.68
CA GLU A 28 1.17 9.15 4.58
C GLU A 28 0.99 8.58 3.15
N SER A 29 0.61 9.43 2.20
CA SER A 29 0.44 9.03 0.81
C SER A 29 1.79 8.95 0.10
N ILE A 30 1.99 7.89 -0.67
CA ILE A 30 3.23 7.61 -1.40
C ILE A 30 2.92 7.47 -2.89
N LEU A 31 3.69 8.16 -3.72
CA LEU A 31 3.68 7.99 -5.17
C LEU A 31 5.02 7.43 -5.64
N VAL A 32 4.99 6.29 -6.30
CA VAL A 32 6.17 5.61 -6.83
C VAL A 32 6.04 5.46 -8.33
N TRP A 33 6.86 6.19 -9.07
CA TRP A 33 6.87 6.17 -10.53
C TRP A 33 7.83 5.12 -11.08
N SER A 34 7.43 4.46 -12.17
CA SER A 34 8.33 3.65 -12.99
C SER A 34 9.39 4.54 -13.68
N ALA A 35 10.52 3.96 -14.04
CA ALA A 35 11.63 4.70 -14.66
C ALA A 35 11.25 5.36 -16.00
N ASP A 36 10.31 4.79 -16.73
CA ASP A 36 9.80 5.32 -18.00
C ASP A 36 8.61 6.30 -17.83
N SER A 37 8.21 6.55 -16.58
CA SER A 37 7.06 7.41 -16.21
C SER A 37 5.71 6.97 -16.78
N LYS A 38 5.60 5.71 -17.22
CA LYS A 38 4.35 5.16 -17.78
C LYS A 38 3.52 4.40 -16.76
N SER A 39 4.07 4.16 -15.57
CA SER A 39 3.35 3.49 -14.50
C SER A 39 3.56 4.23 -13.19
N VAL A 40 2.52 4.27 -12.38
CA VAL A 40 2.58 4.83 -11.04
C VAL A 40 1.89 3.91 -10.05
N ALA A 41 2.54 3.67 -8.92
CA ALA A 41 1.94 3.02 -7.77
C ALA A 41 1.64 4.09 -6.71
N TYR A 42 0.42 4.11 -6.23
CA TYR A 42 -0.08 5.02 -5.21
C TYR A 42 -0.38 4.24 -3.95
N GLY A 43 0.33 4.55 -2.87
CA GLY A 43 0.03 4.05 -1.53
C GLY A 43 -0.80 5.08 -0.75
N PHE A 44 -1.78 4.62 -0.02
CA PHE A 44 -2.66 5.46 0.79
C PHE A 44 -2.90 4.82 2.16
N GLN A 45 -3.29 5.65 3.11
CA GLN A 45 -3.67 5.26 4.44
C GLN A 45 -5.02 5.86 4.77
N ASP A 46 -5.95 4.99 5.15
CA ASP A 46 -7.29 5.38 5.59
C ASP A 46 -7.48 4.98 7.06
N SER A 47 -8.18 5.82 7.79
CA SER A 47 -8.57 5.55 9.16
C SER A 47 -10.07 5.79 9.31
N PRO A 48 -10.90 4.72 9.41
CA PRO A 48 -12.33 4.89 9.60
C PRO A 48 -12.63 5.69 10.88
N PRO A 49 -13.61 6.62 10.85
CA PRO A 49 -13.99 7.43 11.99
C PRO A 49 -14.37 6.57 13.20
N GLY A 50 -13.83 6.90 14.36
CA GLY A 50 -14.13 6.21 15.62
C GLY A 50 -13.44 4.85 15.79
N VAL A 51 -12.72 4.38 14.79
CA VAL A 51 -11.93 3.15 14.83
C VAL A 51 -10.46 3.55 14.74
N ARG A 52 -9.66 3.11 15.71
CA ARG A 52 -8.21 3.36 15.68
C ARG A 52 -7.47 2.25 14.92
N VAL A 53 -8.01 1.89 13.78
CA VAL A 53 -7.39 0.96 12.85
C VAL A 53 -6.91 1.76 11.65
N VAL A 54 -5.67 1.58 11.31
CA VAL A 54 -5.07 2.17 10.12
C VAL A 54 -5.07 1.11 9.03
N GLU A 55 -5.78 1.38 7.95
CA GLU A 55 -5.75 0.54 6.76
C GLU A 55 -4.85 1.17 5.71
N ARG A 56 -3.89 0.39 5.21
CA ARG A 56 -2.99 0.79 4.13
C ARG A 56 -3.36 0.05 2.87
N GLY A 57 -3.48 0.78 1.78
CA GLY A 57 -3.79 0.22 0.48
C GLY A 57 -2.81 0.69 -0.58
N ALA A 58 -2.81 -0.02 -1.71
CA ALA A 58 -2.05 0.38 -2.87
C ALA A 58 -2.90 0.26 -4.14
N LEU A 59 -2.76 1.24 -5.02
CA LEU A 59 -3.36 1.29 -6.34
C LEU A 59 -2.26 1.43 -7.38
N VAL A 60 -2.38 0.72 -8.48
CA VAL A 60 -1.44 0.83 -9.61
C VAL A 60 -2.16 1.39 -10.81
N CYS A 61 -1.50 2.28 -11.52
CA CYS A 61 -2.04 2.88 -12.74
C CYS A 61 -1.02 2.81 -13.87
N PHE A 62 -1.51 2.50 -15.06
CA PHE A 62 -0.70 2.42 -16.29
C PHE A 62 -1.17 3.44 -17.31
N TRP A 63 -0.20 4.08 -17.97
CA TRP A 63 -0.46 5.01 -19.07
C TRP A 63 -0.95 4.27 -20.31
N ASN A 64 -2.10 4.66 -20.83
CA ASN A 64 -2.73 4.05 -22.04
C ASN A 64 -2.58 4.89 -23.32
N GLY A 65 -1.79 5.96 -23.28
CA GLY A 65 -1.61 6.88 -24.41
C GLY A 65 -2.43 8.18 -24.31
N SER A 66 -3.47 8.22 -23.48
CA SER A 66 -4.33 9.40 -23.28
C SER A 66 -4.65 9.72 -21.83
N GLY A 67 -4.39 8.79 -20.92
CA GLY A 67 -4.62 8.89 -19.50
C GLY A 67 -4.05 7.68 -18.77
N PHE A 68 -4.51 7.47 -17.54
CA PHE A 68 -4.08 6.34 -16.74
C PHE A 68 -5.25 5.40 -16.46
N ASP A 69 -5.03 4.10 -16.65
CA ASP A 69 -5.97 3.06 -16.27
C ASP A 69 -5.59 2.50 -14.91
N LYS A 70 -6.59 2.34 -14.03
CA LYS A 70 -6.42 1.72 -12.72
C LYS A 70 -6.36 0.21 -12.85
N VAL A 71 -5.40 -0.38 -12.15
CA VAL A 71 -5.25 -1.83 -12.05
C VAL A 71 -5.36 -2.23 -10.58
N PHE A 72 -6.27 -3.15 -10.30
CA PHE A 72 -6.45 -3.70 -8.96
C PHE A 72 -5.39 -4.75 -8.67
N LEU A 73 -4.85 -4.69 -7.47
CA LEU A 73 -3.96 -5.72 -6.96
C LEU A 73 -4.76 -7.02 -6.69
N PRO A 74 -4.10 -8.20 -6.71
CA PRO A 74 -4.74 -9.45 -6.33
C PRO A 74 -5.34 -9.39 -4.92
N GLU A 75 -6.51 -9.98 -4.72
CA GLU A 75 -7.17 -10.04 -3.40
C GLU A 75 -6.34 -10.80 -2.36
N ASN A 76 -5.60 -11.82 -2.80
CA ASN A 76 -4.80 -12.68 -1.94
C ASN A 76 -3.32 -12.26 -1.94
N LEU A 77 -3.03 -11.05 -1.49
CA LEU A 77 -1.65 -10.61 -1.32
C LEU A 77 -0.99 -11.29 -0.12
N PRO A 78 0.34 -11.54 -0.17
CA PRO A 78 1.07 -12.10 0.96
C PRO A 78 0.94 -11.22 2.20
N VAL A 79 0.67 -11.82 3.35
CA VAL A 79 0.61 -11.16 4.65
C VAL A 79 1.76 -11.66 5.54
N PRO A 80 2.27 -10.84 6.48
CA PRO A 80 3.32 -11.26 7.38
C PRO A 80 2.85 -12.41 8.28
N GLU A 81 3.59 -13.51 8.31
CA GLU A 81 3.41 -14.56 9.31
C GLU A 81 4.10 -14.18 10.62
N THR A 82 3.54 -13.21 11.34
CA THR A 82 4.16 -12.67 12.54
C THR A 82 3.67 -13.39 13.78
N LYS A 83 4.62 -13.90 14.58
CA LYS A 83 4.35 -14.42 15.92
C LYS A 83 4.49 -13.29 16.94
N PHE A 84 3.46 -12.49 17.09
CA PHE A 84 3.45 -11.45 18.11
C PHE A 84 3.46 -12.03 19.53
N PRO A 85 4.12 -11.37 20.50
CA PRO A 85 4.11 -11.83 21.89
C PRO A 85 2.69 -11.77 22.46
N LYS A 86 2.23 -12.88 23.04
CA LYS A 86 0.91 -12.97 23.66
C LYS A 86 0.91 -12.28 25.03
N GLY A 87 0.04 -11.29 25.23
CA GLY A 87 -0.22 -10.71 26.55
C GLY A 87 -1.34 -11.44 27.29
N LYS A 88 -1.33 -11.41 28.63
CA LYS A 88 -2.50 -11.77 29.43
C LYS A 88 -3.58 -10.72 29.14
N GLY A 89 -4.68 -11.12 28.51
CA GLY A 89 -5.78 -10.21 28.11
C GLY A 89 -5.77 -9.78 26.64
N GLY A 90 -4.88 -10.33 25.81
CA GLY A 90 -4.80 -10.00 24.39
C GLY A 90 -3.98 -8.75 24.07
N TYR A 91 -4.13 -8.24 22.86
CA TYR A 91 -3.49 -6.99 22.43
C TYR A 91 -4.31 -5.79 22.85
N GLU A 92 -3.63 -4.69 23.18
CA GLU A 92 -4.28 -3.45 23.61
C GLU A 92 -5.09 -2.83 22.48
N LYS A 93 -4.62 -3.00 21.24
CA LYS A 93 -5.33 -2.63 20.01
C LYS A 93 -4.78 -3.43 18.83
N PRO A 94 -5.61 -3.91 17.90
CA PRO A 94 -5.18 -4.13 16.54
C PRO A 94 -4.94 -2.75 15.90
N TYR A 95 -3.79 -2.55 15.30
CA TYR A 95 -3.44 -1.24 14.74
C TYR A 95 -3.65 -1.14 13.25
N GLY A 96 -3.99 -2.20 12.64
CA GLY A 96 -4.14 -2.23 11.21
C GLY A 96 -2.96 -2.91 10.53
N GLY A 97 -3.02 -2.85 9.27
CA GLY A 97 -2.06 -3.45 8.37
C GLY A 97 -2.37 -2.99 6.96
N GLY A 98 -1.79 -3.67 6.01
CA GLY A 98 -2.08 -3.43 4.61
C GLY A 98 -0.80 -3.38 3.78
N VAL A 99 -0.94 -2.84 2.59
CA VAL A 99 0.11 -2.90 1.57
C VAL A 99 0.51 -1.50 1.15
N LYS A 100 1.81 -1.27 1.04
CA LYS A 100 2.35 -0.01 0.49
C LYS A 100 3.36 -0.29 -0.62
N PRO A 101 3.40 0.52 -1.69
CA PRO A 101 4.39 0.42 -2.74
C PRO A 101 5.74 0.93 -2.25
N LEU A 102 6.82 0.26 -2.65
CA LEU A 102 8.18 0.64 -2.30
C LEU A 102 8.93 1.22 -3.51
N ARG A 103 8.98 0.48 -4.60
CA ARG A 103 9.68 0.91 -5.82
C ARG A 103 9.35 0.01 -7.01
N TRP A 104 9.53 0.55 -8.21
CA TRP A 104 9.59 -0.22 -9.43
C TRP A 104 11.01 -0.76 -9.63
N LEU A 105 11.10 -2.03 -9.99
CA LEU A 105 12.35 -2.68 -10.36
C LEU A 105 12.66 -2.44 -11.84
N LYS A 106 13.91 -2.60 -12.23
CA LYS A 106 14.33 -2.47 -13.64
C LYS A 106 13.66 -3.52 -14.55
N SER A 107 13.21 -4.63 -13.97
CA SER A 107 12.44 -5.68 -14.65
C SER A 107 10.99 -5.29 -14.99
N GLY A 108 10.50 -4.14 -14.52
CA GLY A 108 9.10 -3.74 -14.61
C GLY A 108 8.19 -4.31 -13.51
N GLU A 109 8.74 -5.06 -12.57
CA GLU A 109 8.03 -5.55 -11.39
C GLU A 109 7.90 -4.44 -10.34
N LEU A 110 6.82 -4.44 -9.58
CA LEU A 110 6.63 -3.54 -8.44
C LEU A 110 6.95 -4.28 -7.14
N GLU A 111 7.88 -3.71 -6.35
CA GLU A 111 8.15 -4.17 -4.99
C GLU A 111 7.18 -3.49 -4.02
N LEU A 112 6.56 -4.30 -3.18
CA LEU A 112 5.59 -3.91 -2.18
C LEU A 112 6.03 -4.40 -0.80
N SER A 113 5.54 -3.74 0.24
CA SER A 113 5.58 -4.25 1.60
C SER A 113 4.16 -4.47 2.10
N SER A 114 3.92 -5.64 2.71
CA SER A 114 2.75 -5.89 3.52
C SER A 114 3.13 -5.76 4.99
N GLU A 115 2.29 -5.09 5.76
CA GLU A 115 2.51 -4.82 7.17
C GLU A 115 1.33 -5.33 7.99
N ASP A 116 1.62 -5.84 9.19
CA ASP A 116 0.66 -6.20 10.21
C ASP A 116 1.16 -5.65 11.54
N GLU A 117 0.30 -5.00 12.31
CA GLU A 117 0.73 -4.21 13.46
C GLU A 117 -0.17 -4.44 14.68
N VAL A 118 0.45 -4.64 15.83
CA VAL A 118 -0.23 -4.77 17.12
C VAL A 118 0.44 -3.93 18.21
N MET A 119 -0.33 -3.43 19.15
CA MET A 119 0.21 -2.80 20.35
C MET A 119 0.05 -3.70 21.56
N LEU A 120 1.12 -3.80 22.35
CA LEU A 120 1.14 -4.53 23.61
C LEU A 120 2.04 -3.82 24.62
N ARG A 121 1.48 -3.43 25.76
CA ARG A 121 2.20 -2.75 26.87
C ARG A 121 2.92 -1.47 26.42
N GLY A 122 2.22 -0.65 25.64
CA GLY A 122 2.77 0.61 25.12
C GLY A 122 3.90 0.45 24.11
N LYS A 123 4.09 -0.75 23.54
CA LYS A 123 5.01 -1.01 22.44
C LYS A 123 4.26 -1.44 21.21
N THR A 124 4.66 -0.92 20.08
CA THR A 124 4.16 -1.35 18.77
C THR A 124 5.06 -2.43 18.20
N TYR A 125 4.46 -3.54 17.80
CA TYR A 125 5.12 -4.64 17.11
C TYR A 125 4.60 -4.66 15.68
N THR A 126 5.50 -4.50 14.71
CA THR A 126 5.16 -4.47 13.29
C THR A 126 5.79 -5.68 12.60
N GLY A 127 4.96 -6.50 12.00
CA GLY A 127 5.37 -7.53 11.07
C GLY A 127 5.48 -6.93 9.67
N VAL A 128 6.62 -7.11 9.00
CA VAL A 128 6.86 -6.58 7.65
C VAL A 128 7.25 -7.72 6.73
N LEU A 129 6.56 -7.81 5.59
CA LEU A 129 6.85 -8.78 4.53
C LEU A 129 7.00 -8.04 3.20
N GLN A 130 8.17 -8.15 2.58
CA GLN A 130 8.39 -7.60 1.23
C GLN A 130 8.13 -8.66 0.18
N PHE A 131 7.48 -8.27 -0.91
CA PHE A 131 7.21 -9.14 -2.04
C PHE A 131 7.19 -8.34 -3.35
N THR A 132 7.25 -9.03 -4.47
CA THR A 132 7.14 -8.41 -5.80
C THR A 132 5.93 -8.92 -6.54
N ILE A 133 5.33 -8.04 -7.32
CA ILE A 133 4.30 -8.37 -8.31
C ILE A 133 4.78 -8.03 -9.71
N SER A 134 4.35 -8.85 -10.67
CA SER A 134 4.52 -8.57 -12.09
C SER A 134 3.17 -8.33 -12.74
N PHE A 135 3.20 -7.67 -13.87
CA PHE A 135 2.03 -7.39 -14.69
C PHE A 135 2.23 -8.01 -16.06
N ASP A 136 1.20 -8.66 -16.59
CA ASP A 136 1.19 -9.15 -17.97
C ASP A 136 0.89 -8.01 -18.97
N ALA A 137 0.81 -8.35 -20.26
CA ALA A 137 0.54 -7.36 -21.30
C ALA A 137 -0.87 -6.74 -21.20
N GLN A 138 -1.79 -7.33 -20.45
CA GLN A 138 -3.13 -6.84 -20.14
C GLN A 138 -3.19 -6.19 -18.75
N HIS A 139 -2.02 -5.99 -18.13
CA HIS A 139 -1.85 -5.44 -16.79
C HIS A 139 -2.47 -6.28 -15.65
N HIS A 140 -2.73 -7.58 -15.87
CA HIS A 140 -3.11 -8.45 -14.76
C HIS A 140 -1.92 -8.67 -13.83
N ALA A 141 -2.15 -8.42 -12.55
CA ALA A 141 -1.12 -8.52 -11.54
C ALA A 141 -0.98 -9.94 -11.00
N SER A 142 0.24 -10.40 -10.78
CA SER A 142 0.54 -11.68 -10.14
C SER A 142 1.74 -11.60 -9.20
N VAL A 143 1.65 -12.27 -8.04
CA VAL A 143 2.75 -12.35 -7.08
C VAL A 143 3.88 -13.20 -7.66
N LYS A 144 5.11 -12.68 -7.63
CA LYS A 144 6.32 -13.35 -8.18
C LYS A 144 7.25 -13.86 -7.11
N LYS A 145 7.60 -13.02 -6.16
CA LYS A 145 8.57 -13.33 -5.13
C LYS A 145 8.07 -12.84 -3.79
N VAL A 146 8.16 -13.71 -2.80
CA VAL A 146 7.82 -13.40 -1.42
C VAL A 146 9.08 -13.52 -0.57
N GLY A 147 9.37 -12.46 0.19
CA GLY A 147 10.50 -12.41 1.11
C GLY A 147 10.23 -13.17 2.41
N LYS A 148 11.03 -12.87 3.42
CA LYS A 148 10.83 -13.37 4.78
C LYS A 148 10.19 -12.28 5.64
N THR A 149 9.26 -12.67 6.50
CA THR A 149 8.70 -11.77 7.51
C THR A 149 9.81 -11.30 8.46
N LYS A 150 9.85 -10.00 8.70
CA LYS A 150 10.65 -9.36 9.74
C LYS A 150 9.72 -8.80 10.79
N THR A 151 10.16 -8.78 12.05
CA THR A 151 9.42 -8.14 13.13
C THR A 151 10.23 -6.96 13.66
N GLU A 152 9.61 -5.81 13.73
CA GLU A 152 10.16 -4.58 14.27
C GLU A 152 9.42 -4.23 15.55
N VAL A 153 10.08 -3.54 16.48
CA VAL A 153 9.49 -3.11 17.75
C VAL A 153 9.84 -1.65 17.98
N SER A 154 8.82 -0.82 18.16
CA SER A 154 8.97 0.59 18.51
C SER A 154 8.28 0.90 19.85
N LYS A 155 8.67 2.04 20.46
CA LYS A 155 8.08 2.55 21.70
C LYS A 155 7.08 3.65 21.36
#